data_ce9fb81a1f921d48a5e8e36d8341a9e0
#
_entry.id   ce9fb81a1f921d48a5e8e36d8341a9e0
#
_cell.length_a   1.000
_cell.length_b   1.000
_cell.length_c   1.000
_cell.angle_alpha   90.00
_cell.angle_beta   90.00
_cell.angle_gamma   90.00
#
_symmetry.space_group_name_H-M   'P 1'
#
loop_
_entity.id
_entity.type
_entity.pdbx_description
1 polymer ?
#
loop_
_entity_poly.entity_id
_entity_poly.type
_entity_poly.pdbx_seq_one_letter_code
_entity_poly.pdbx_strand_id
1 'polypeptide(L)'
;FILVVLFFSCQSNKANLNDSEHRERASEAIRQLGIDMLSDLDVAVPSSALSSSIPQSYKIYKQYVPLYDEYESSYLDGVADVARTLIPSLYDYIEQEINSLSENGEDFIYDDTSVTQALRSDTRNHLIDLMIDILSGKGAELDDVFAPSLKEFMSTRSAFLNLSAIGIKEELPIPDQIGIDSIATASVDALFDSLAQSERILKNRIIDRSSDSVYSIFWEVR
;
A
#
# COMPACT_ATOMS: atom_id res chain seq x y z
N PHE A 1 -68.36 -16.63 9.51
CA PHE A 1 -67.21 -16.34 8.66
C PHE A 1 -65.96 -16.33 9.52
N ILE A 2 -65.23 -17.44 9.49
CA ILE A 2 -63.95 -17.56 10.21
C ILE A 2 -62.86 -17.22 9.19
N LEU A 3 -62.17 -16.09 9.40
CA LEU A 3 -61.03 -15.69 8.59
C LEU A 3 -59.77 -16.43 9.08
N VAL A 4 -59.36 -17.48 8.37
CA VAL A 4 -58.11 -18.18 8.64
C VAL A 4 -56.98 -17.35 8.01
N VAL A 5 -56.24 -16.61 8.83
CA VAL A 5 -55.03 -15.93 8.43
C VAL A 5 -53.89 -16.98 8.45
N LEU A 6 -53.55 -17.49 7.28
CA LEU A 6 -52.33 -18.30 7.08
C LEU A 6 -51.12 -17.39 7.20
N PHE A 7 -50.48 -17.38 8.37
CA PHE A 7 -49.10 -16.89 8.50
C PHE A 7 -48.19 -17.86 7.77
N PHE A 8 -47.83 -17.52 6.54
CA PHE A 8 -46.64 -18.08 5.93
C PHE A 8 -45.44 -17.55 6.73
N SER A 9 -45.01 -18.32 7.70
CA SER A 9 -43.71 -18.20 8.30
C SER A 9 -42.69 -18.50 7.19
N CYS A 10 -42.10 -17.46 6.57
CA CYS A 10 -40.85 -17.59 5.88
C CYS A 10 -39.81 -17.97 6.95
N GLN A 11 -39.74 -19.25 7.27
CA GLN A 11 -38.50 -19.80 7.80
C GLN A 11 -37.45 -19.63 6.69
N SER A 12 -36.62 -18.59 6.80
CA SER A 12 -35.35 -18.59 6.13
C SER A 12 -34.69 -19.89 6.56
N ASN A 13 -34.57 -20.84 5.65
CA ASN A 13 -33.66 -21.96 5.78
C ASN A 13 -32.25 -21.33 5.88
N LYS A 14 -31.85 -20.93 7.11
CA LYS A 14 -30.44 -20.93 7.44
C LYS A 14 -30.06 -22.40 7.37
N ALA A 15 -29.53 -22.80 6.23
CA ALA A 15 -28.89 -24.08 6.11
C ALA A 15 -27.87 -24.13 7.28
N ASN A 16 -28.10 -25.06 8.21
CA ASN A 16 -27.06 -25.45 9.16
C ASN A 16 -25.98 -26.12 8.31
N LEU A 17 -25.14 -25.29 7.67
CA LEU A 17 -23.89 -25.77 7.14
C LEU A 17 -23.16 -26.41 8.32
N ASN A 18 -22.72 -27.64 8.16
CA ASN A 18 -21.89 -28.31 9.14
C ASN A 18 -20.71 -27.35 9.42
N ASP A 19 -20.34 -27.10 10.67
CA ASP A 19 -19.28 -26.14 11.02
C ASP A 19 -18.00 -26.32 10.19
N SER A 20 -17.71 -27.54 9.77
CA SER A 20 -16.56 -27.81 8.88
C SER A 20 -16.71 -27.30 7.46
N GLU A 21 -17.92 -27.38 6.89
CA GLU A 21 -18.18 -26.88 5.52
C GLU A 21 -18.17 -25.34 5.48
N HIS A 22 -18.67 -24.70 6.53
CA HIS A 22 -18.62 -23.26 6.67
C HIS A 22 -17.16 -22.76 6.76
N ARG A 23 -16.33 -23.43 7.55
CA ARG A 23 -14.89 -23.10 7.66
C ARG A 23 -14.14 -23.30 6.35
N GLU A 24 -14.40 -24.37 5.64
CA GLU A 24 -13.76 -24.64 4.35
C GLU A 24 -14.13 -23.57 3.32
N ARG A 25 -15.40 -23.15 3.25
CA ARG A 25 -15.86 -22.07 2.39
C ARG A 25 -15.26 -20.74 2.78
N ALA A 26 -15.15 -20.43 4.08
CA ALA A 26 -14.50 -19.22 4.56
C ALA A 26 -13.03 -19.18 4.19
N SER A 27 -12.31 -20.28 4.40
CA SER A 27 -10.91 -20.43 4.05
C SER A 27 -10.68 -20.19 2.55
N GLU A 28 -11.48 -20.82 1.70
CA GLU A 28 -11.38 -20.66 0.24
C GLU A 28 -11.72 -19.24 -0.21
N ALA A 29 -12.72 -18.61 0.41
CA ALA A 29 -13.08 -17.22 0.11
C ALA A 29 -11.96 -16.24 0.45
N ILE A 30 -11.26 -16.42 1.59
CA ILE A 30 -10.12 -15.57 1.97
C ILE A 30 -8.93 -15.81 1.04
N ARG A 31 -8.67 -17.07 0.63
CA ARG A 31 -7.59 -17.37 -0.32
C ARG A 31 -7.85 -16.70 -1.68
N GLN A 32 -9.07 -16.86 -2.22
CA GLN A 32 -9.43 -16.24 -3.49
C GLN A 32 -9.43 -14.72 -3.40
N LEU A 33 -9.89 -14.16 -2.27
CA LEU A 33 -9.83 -12.73 -1.99
C LEU A 33 -8.38 -12.22 -2.08
N GLY A 34 -7.43 -12.94 -1.49
CA GLY A 34 -6.01 -12.58 -1.55
C GLY A 34 -5.47 -12.52 -2.99
N ILE A 35 -5.78 -13.54 -3.80
CA ILE A 35 -5.40 -13.59 -5.21
C ILE A 35 -6.00 -12.38 -5.96
N ASP A 36 -7.28 -12.12 -5.77
CA ASP A 36 -7.98 -11.04 -6.47
C ASP A 36 -7.54 -9.66 -5.99
N MET A 37 -7.18 -9.50 -4.71
CA MET A 37 -6.62 -8.27 -4.18
C MET A 37 -5.29 -7.90 -4.82
N LEU A 38 -4.43 -8.89 -5.09
CA LEU A 38 -3.10 -8.68 -5.64
C LEU A 38 -3.08 -8.58 -7.17
N SER A 39 -4.04 -9.23 -7.86
CA SER A 39 -4.05 -9.34 -9.32
C SER A 39 -4.16 -8.01 -10.06
N ASP A 40 -4.98 -7.11 -9.53
CA ASP A 40 -5.29 -5.79 -10.14
C ASP A 40 -4.85 -4.63 -9.22
N LEU A 41 -3.90 -4.89 -8.31
CA LEU A 41 -3.48 -3.91 -7.32
C LEU A 41 -2.65 -2.79 -7.96
N ASP A 42 -3.21 -1.60 -8.04
CA ASP A 42 -2.50 -0.37 -8.42
C ASP A 42 -2.17 0.43 -7.15
N VAL A 43 -0.89 0.45 -6.80
CA VAL A 43 -0.42 1.15 -5.60
C VAL A 43 0.11 2.53 -5.99
N ALA A 44 -0.62 3.55 -5.58
CA ALA A 44 -0.16 4.92 -5.69
C ALA A 44 0.53 5.35 -4.39
N VAL A 45 1.85 5.58 -4.45
CA VAL A 45 2.60 6.15 -3.33
C VAL A 45 2.43 7.66 -3.38
N PRO A 46 1.75 8.30 -2.41
CA PRO A 46 1.54 9.74 -2.45
C PRO A 46 2.86 10.49 -2.25
N SER A 47 3.17 11.44 -3.12
CA SER A 47 4.39 12.28 -3.01
C SER A 47 4.47 12.99 -1.65
N SER A 48 3.34 13.35 -1.06
CA SER A 48 3.28 13.95 0.29
C SER A 48 3.80 13.03 1.41
N ALA A 49 3.60 11.71 1.29
CA ALA A 49 4.12 10.73 2.25
C ALA A 49 5.64 10.57 2.15
N LEU A 50 6.22 10.92 1.00
CA LEU A 50 7.65 10.85 0.74
C LEU A 50 8.43 12.11 1.13
N SER A 51 7.75 13.16 1.57
CA SER A 51 8.38 14.44 1.94
C SER A 51 9.44 14.33 3.05
N SER A 52 9.34 13.29 3.88
CA SER A 52 10.34 12.96 4.91
C SER A 52 11.60 12.31 4.36
N SER A 53 11.56 11.76 3.12
CA SER A 53 12.75 11.21 2.45
C SER A 53 13.72 12.30 1.98
N ILE A 54 13.24 13.55 1.88
CA ILE A 54 14.08 14.69 1.54
C ILE A 54 14.94 15.05 2.74
N PRO A 55 16.28 15.02 2.63
CA PRO A 55 17.16 15.41 3.70
C PRO A 55 16.86 16.85 4.17
N GLN A 56 16.90 17.09 5.47
CA GLN A 56 16.62 18.41 6.03
C GLN A 56 17.54 19.51 5.47
N SER A 57 18.76 19.16 5.08
CA SER A 57 19.72 20.02 4.42
C SER A 57 19.23 20.61 3.10
N TYR A 58 18.31 19.92 2.39
CA TYR A 58 17.71 20.47 1.16
C TYR A 58 16.68 21.57 1.44
N LYS A 59 15.98 21.50 2.56
CA LYS A 59 14.93 22.49 2.90
C LYS A 59 15.49 23.89 3.10
N ILE A 60 16.77 24.02 3.41
CA ILE A 60 17.46 25.30 3.51
C ILE A 60 17.43 26.04 2.16
N TYR A 61 17.51 25.31 1.03
CA TYR A 61 17.50 25.90 -0.30
C TYR A 61 16.17 26.53 -0.70
N LYS A 62 15.06 26.10 -0.07
CA LYS A 62 13.72 26.65 -0.37
C LYS A 62 13.64 28.17 -0.26
N GLN A 63 14.43 28.75 0.64
CA GLN A 63 14.45 30.18 0.85
C GLN A 63 15.24 30.99 -0.22
N TYR A 64 16.13 30.30 -0.95
CA TYR A 64 17.11 30.94 -1.81
C TYR A 64 16.96 30.57 -3.30
N VAL A 65 16.20 29.55 -3.61
CA VAL A 65 16.06 29.02 -4.97
C VAL A 65 14.62 29.13 -5.44
N PRO A 66 14.32 30.01 -6.40
CA PRO A 66 12.94 30.27 -6.85
C PRO A 66 12.22 29.03 -7.44
N LEU A 67 12.96 28.06 -7.96
CA LEU A 67 12.43 26.84 -8.58
C LEU A 67 12.50 25.61 -7.64
N TYR A 68 12.73 25.84 -6.35
CA TYR A 68 12.91 24.73 -5.40
C TYR A 68 11.65 23.84 -5.30
N ASP A 69 10.47 24.41 -5.30
CA ASP A 69 9.22 23.67 -5.17
C ASP A 69 8.98 22.77 -6.40
N GLU A 70 9.36 23.20 -7.61
CA GLU A 70 9.29 22.37 -8.82
C GLU A 70 10.28 21.21 -8.75
N TYR A 71 11.50 21.49 -8.26
CA TYR A 71 12.51 20.48 -8.04
C TYR A 71 12.07 19.45 -7.00
N GLU A 72 11.54 19.91 -5.85
CA GLU A 72 11.03 19.05 -4.78
C GLU A 72 9.93 18.13 -5.32
N SER A 73 8.98 18.66 -6.08
CA SER A 73 7.92 17.89 -6.71
C SER A 73 8.46 16.83 -7.66
N SER A 74 9.34 17.22 -8.58
CA SER A 74 9.95 16.30 -9.55
C SER A 74 10.75 15.18 -8.88
N TYR A 75 11.46 15.50 -7.79
CA TYR A 75 12.20 14.51 -7.00
C TYR A 75 11.24 13.52 -6.33
N LEU A 76 10.19 14.00 -5.67
CA LEU A 76 9.22 13.15 -4.98
C LEU A 76 8.44 12.27 -5.94
N ASP A 77 8.09 12.76 -7.11
CA ASP A 77 7.44 12.00 -8.17
C ASP A 77 8.35 10.87 -8.70
N GLY A 78 9.64 11.17 -8.90
CA GLY A 78 10.63 10.15 -9.28
C GLY A 78 10.80 9.07 -8.22
N VAL A 79 10.85 9.44 -6.94
CA VAL A 79 10.89 8.48 -5.82
C VAL A 79 9.63 7.63 -5.78
N ALA A 80 8.45 8.22 -5.96
CA ALA A 80 7.19 7.51 -6.00
C ALA A 80 7.13 6.49 -7.14
N ASP A 81 7.66 6.83 -8.31
CA ASP A 81 7.73 5.92 -9.45
C ASP A 81 8.65 4.73 -9.18
N VAL A 82 9.82 4.94 -8.57
CA VAL A 82 10.69 3.84 -8.14
C VAL A 82 9.98 2.94 -7.15
N ALA A 83 9.41 3.51 -6.09
CA ALA A 83 8.68 2.75 -5.09
C ALA A 83 7.58 1.89 -5.73
N ARG A 84 6.80 2.47 -6.65
CA ARG A 84 5.74 1.76 -7.39
C ARG A 84 6.29 0.55 -8.15
N THR A 85 7.45 0.67 -8.80
CA THR A 85 8.05 -0.44 -9.57
C THR A 85 8.56 -1.57 -8.69
N LEU A 86 8.91 -1.29 -7.43
CA LEU A 86 9.47 -2.26 -6.50
C LEU A 86 8.41 -2.96 -5.62
N ILE A 87 7.27 -2.34 -5.38
CA ILE A 87 6.19 -2.90 -4.55
C ILE A 87 5.76 -4.31 -4.98
N PRO A 88 5.63 -4.64 -6.28
CA PRO A 88 5.30 -6.01 -6.70
C PRO A 88 6.26 -7.09 -6.20
N SER A 89 7.50 -6.74 -5.86
CA SER A 89 8.45 -7.69 -5.27
C SER A 89 8.05 -8.18 -3.87
N LEU A 90 7.06 -7.55 -3.24
CA LEU A 90 6.52 -7.94 -1.94
C LEU A 90 5.30 -8.87 -2.06
N TYR A 91 4.73 -9.03 -3.26
CA TYR A 91 3.44 -9.73 -3.44
C TYR A 91 3.50 -11.21 -3.08
N ASP A 92 4.58 -11.91 -3.43
CA ASP A 92 4.73 -13.33 -3.10
C ASP A 92 4.70 -13.56 -1.59
N TYR A 93 5.30 -12.67 -0.81
CA TYR A 93 5.27 -12.74 0.63
C TYR A 93 3.86 -12.47 1.18
N ILE A 94 3.19 -11.44 0.67
CA ILE A 94 1.82 -11.10 1.07
C ILE A 94 0.86 -12.24 0.75
N GLU A 95 0.98 -12.86 -0.41
CA GLU A 95 0.16 -14.01 -0.79
C GLU A 95 0.34 -15.19 0.17
N GLN A 96 1.58 -15.49 0.57
CA GLN A 96 1.87 -16.53 1.55
C GLN A 96 1.21 -16.24 2.89
N GLU A 97 1.27 -15.00 3.37
CA GLU A 97 0.66 -14.60 4.63
C GLU A 97 -0.88 -14.64 4.57
N ILE A 98 -1.50 -14.22 3.45
CA ILE A 98 -2.95 -14.36 3.27
C ILE A 98 -3.35 -15.84 3.27
N ASN A 99 -2.58 -16.71 2.62
CA ASN A 99 -2.83 -18.15 2.65
C ASN A 99 -2.76 -18.71 4.08
N SER A 100 -1.84 -18.22 4.91
CA SER A 100 -1.78 -18.57 6.34
C SER A 100 -3.01 -18.09 7.11
N LEU A 101 -3.43 -16.83 6.90
CA LEU A 101 -4.64 -16.28 7.51
C LEU A 101 -5.90 -17.06 7.09
N SER A 102 -5.93 -17.59 5.88
CA SER A 102 -7.09 -18.33 5.36
C SER A 102 -7.43 -19.57 6.18
N GLU A 103 -6.47 -20.14 6.92
CA GLU A 103 -6.72 -21.28 7.83
C GLU A 103 -7.75 -20.94 8.93
N ASN A 104 -7.85 -19.64 9.28
CA ASN A 104 -8.83 -19.10 10.22
C ASN A 104 -9.83 -18.16 9.52
N GLY A 105 -10.21 -18.49 8.28
CA GLY A 105 -10.99 -17.62 7.40
C GLY A 105 -12.28 -17.07 8.02
N GLU A 106 -12.90 -17.79 8.96
CA GLU A 106 -14.11 -17.36 9.65
C GLU A 106 -13.94 -16.04 10.41
N ASP A 107 -12.74 -15.77 10.92
CA ASP A 107 -12.44 -14.54 11.68
C ASP A 107 -12.44 -13.29 10.79
N PHE A 108 -12.34 -13.47 9.47
CA PHE A 108 -12.13 -12.39 8.51
C PHE A 108 -13.33 -12.09 7.61
N ILE A 109 -14.47 -12.80 7.78
CA ILE A 109 -15.65 -12.63 6.90
C ILE A 109 -16.56 -11.47 7.31
N TYR A 110 -16.47 -10.96 8.54
CA TYR A 110 -17.43 -10.00 9.11
C TYR A 110 -17.06 -8.53 8.86
N ASP A 111 -15.78 -8.20 8.76
CA ASP A 111 -15.29 -6.84 8.59
C ASP A 111 -14.75 -6.63 7.17
N ASP A 112 -14.95 -5.42 6.63
CA ASP A 112 -14.62 -5.06 5.25
C ASP A 112 -13.11 -4.99 4.98
N THR A 113 -12.27 -4.93 6.03
CA THR A 113 -10.82 -4.76 5.94
C THR A 113 -10.05 -5.65 6.92
N SER A 114 -10.68 -6.68 7.47
CA SER A 114 -10.11 -7.52 8.53
C SER A 114 -8.84 -8.27 8.10
N VAL A 115 -8.78 -8.75 6.84
CA VAL A 115 -7.59 -9.43 6.31
C VAL A 115 -6.41 -8.46 6.22
N THR A 116 -6.64 -7.27 5.67
CA THR A 116 -5.59 -6.25 5.55
C THR A 116 -5.13 -5.75 6.91
N GLN A 117 -6.03 -5.61 7.88
CA GLN A 117 -5.67 -5.21 9.24
C GLN A 117 -4.79 -6.26 9.93
N ALA A 118 -5.13 -7.53 9.82
CA ALA A 118 -4.32 -8.63 10.34
C ALA A 118 -2.93 -8.65 9.69
N LEU A 119 -2.88 -8.61 8.36
CA LEU A 119 -1.61 -8.52 7.63
C LEU A 119 -0.76 -7.34 8.10
N ARG A 120 -1.37 -6.15 8.19
CA ARG A 120 -0.66 -4.93 8.62
C ARG A 120 -0.10 -5.08 10.03
N SER A 121 -0.88 -5.67 10.95
CA SER A 121 -0.45 -5.90 12.34
C SER A 121 0.77 -6.81 12.42
N ASP A 122 0.75 -7.89 11.65
CA ASP A 122 1.71 -8.97 11.81
C ASP A 122 2.95 -8.80 10.92
N THR A 123 2.80 -8.19 9.75
CA THR A 123 3.85 -8.20 8.73
C THR A 123 4.46 -6.85 8.39
N ARG A 124 3.84 -5.73 8.79
CA ARG A 124 4.24 -4.38 8.37
C ARG A 124 5.74 -4.11 8.56
N ASN A 125 6.29 -4.40 9.72
CA ASN A 125 7.69 -4.13 9.99
C ASN A 125 8.62 -5.00 9.13
N HIS A 126 8.26 -6.26 8.96
CA HIS A 126 9.02 -7.17 8.10
C HIS A 126 8.99 -6.74 6.63
N LEU A 127 7.83 -6.28 6.12
CA LEU A 127 7.74 -5.74 4.76
C LEU A 127 8.55 -4.46 4.58
N ILE A 128 8.65 -3.61 5.60
CA ILE A 128 9.53 -2.44 5.59
C ILE A 128 10.98 -2.88 5.48
N ASP A 129 11.42 -3.85 6.28
CA ASP A 129 12.79 -4.38 6.24
C ASP A 129 13.11 -4.99 4.86
N LEU A 130 12.19 -5.78 4.28
CA LEU A 130 12.33 -6.32 2.93
C LEU A 130 12.44 -5.20 1.88
N MET A 131 11.63 -4.16 1.98
CA MET A 131 11.68 -3.03 1.05
C MET A 131 12.97 -2.24 1.19
N ILE A 132 13.52 -2.09 2.40
CA ILE A 132 14.84 -1.49 2.65
C ILE A 132 15.93 -2.33 1.96
N ASP A 133 15.88 -3.65 2.10
CA ASP A 133 16.85 -4.56 1.46
C ASP A 133 16.78 -4.46 -0.07
N ILE A 134 15.58 -4.43 -0.64
CA ILE A 134 15.36 -4.28 -2.08
C ILE A 134 15.92 -2.93 -2.57
N LEU A 135 15.58 -1.84 -1.89
CA LEU A 135 16.06 -0.49 -2.23
C LEU A 135 17.58 -0.40 -2.13
N SER A 136 18.17 -0.99 -1.09
CA SER A 136 19.63 -1.02 -0.88
C SER A 136 20.34 -1.84 -1.93
N GLY A 137 19.74 -2.96 -2.36
CA GLY A 137 20.29 -3.84 -3.42
C GLY A 137 20.22 -3.22 -4.81
N LYS A 138 19.39 -2.21 -5.01
CA LYS A 138 19.16 -1.51 -6.28
C LYS A 138 19.93 -0.17 -6.38
N GLY A 139 20.95 0.04 -5.57
CA GLY A 139 21.65 1.32 -5.47
C GLY A 139 22.06 1.92 -6.82
N ALA A 140 22.62 1.13 -7.74
CA ALA A 140 23.02 1.63 -9.07
C ALA A 140 21.81 2.00 -9.95
N GLU A 141 20.73 1.20 -9.90
CA GLU A 141 19.49 1.49 -10.64
C GLU A 141 18.77 2.71 -10.06
N LEU A 142 18.81 2.87 -8.74
CA LEU A 142 18.30 4.05 -8.05
C LEU A 142 19.09 5.30 -8.42
N ASP A 143 20.42 5.21 -8.50
CA ASP A 143 21.27 6.32 -8.94
C ASP A 143 20.90 6.77 -10.35
N ASP A 144 20.60 5.85 -11.27
CA ASP A 144 20.18 6.18 -12.63
C ASP A 144 18.83 6.89 -12.68
N VAL A 145 17.88 6.51 -11.81
CA VAL A 145 16.56 7.15 -11.71
C VAL A 145 16.67 8.50 -10.99
N PHE A 146 17.51 8.59 -9.97
CA PHE A 146 17.72 9.84 -9.22
C PHE A 146 18.71 10.79 -9.89
N ALA A 147 19.56 10.31 -10.80
CA ALA A 147 20.58 11.11 -11.48
C ALA A 147 20.03 12.41 -12.14
N PRO A 148 18.87 12.40 -12.83
CA PRO A 148 18.31 13.63 -13.37
C PRO A 148 17.98 14.67 -12.29
N SER A 149 17.31 14.24 -11.23
CA SER A 149 16.94 15.11 -10.10
C SER A 149 18.16 15.58 -9.31
N LEU A 150 19.14 14.67 -9.11
CA LEU A 150 20.39 14.99 -8.47
C LEU A 150 21.23 15.98 -9.32
N LYS A 151 21.25 15.80 -10.64
CA LYS A 151 21.94 16.71 -11.57
C LYS A 151 21.35 18.11 -11.51
N GLU A 152 20.04 18.23 -11.49
CA GLU A 152 19.35 19.52 -11.38
C GLU A 152 19.61 20.17 -10.03
N PHE A 153 19.58 19.40 -8.95
CA PHE A 153 19.97 19.86 -7.62
C PHE A 153 21.42 20.36 -7.58
N MET A 154 22.36 19.60 -8.13
CA MET A 154 23.78 19.98 -8.19
C MET A 154 24.00 21.25 -9.02
N SER A 155 23.23 21.44 -10.11
CA SER A 155 23.24 22.68 -10.90
C SER A 155 22.75 23.86 -10.08
N THR A 156 21.65 23.69 -9.36
CA THR A 156 21.08 24.69 -8.45
C THR A 156 22.04 25.03 -7.31
N ARG A 157 22.68 23.99 -6.71
CA ARG A 157 23.71 24.15 -5.69
C ARG A 157 24.91 24.95 -6.22
N SER A 158 25.34 24.65 -7.45
CA SER A 158 26.45 25.36 -8.08
C SER A 158 26.12 26.85 -8.33
N ALA A 159 24.90 27.14 -8.77
CA ALA A 159 24.40 28.50 -8.91
C ALA A 159 24.39 29.23 -7.55
N PHE A 160 23.95 28.57 -6.49
CA PHE A 160 23.93 29.12 -5.13
C PHE A 160 25.35 29.36 -4.58
N LEU A 161 26.29 28.43 -4.80
CA LEU A 161 27.69 28.62 -4.41
C LEU A 161 28.36 29.81 -5.15
N ASN A 162 27.94 30.05 -6.38
CA ASN A 162 28.40 31.24 -7.12
C ASN A 162 27.86 32.55 -6.51
N LEU A 163 26.65 32.49 -5.91
CA LEU A 163 26.12 33.64 -5.14
C LEU A 163 26.86 33.84 -3.81
N SER A 164 27.40 32.78 -3.19
CA SER A 164 28.22 32.87 -1.98
C SER A 164 29.53 33.63 -2.21
N ALA A 165 30.02 33.60 -3.44
CA ALA A 165 31.18 34.44 -3.84
C ALA A 165 30.92 35.95 -3.72
N ILE A 166 29.65 36.38 -3.63
CA ILE A 166 29.24 37.75 -3.45
C ILE A 166 28.97 38.13 -1.96
N GLY A 167 29.35 37.27 -1.02
CA GLY A 167 29.32 37.59 0.41
C GLY A 167 28.35 36.78 1.28
N ILE A 168 27.65 35.82 0.74
CA ILE A 168 26.81 34.89 1.51
C ILE A 168 27.70 33.75 2.00
N LYS A 169 28.07 33.77 3.27
CA LYS A 169 28.96 32.75 3.90
C LYS A 169 28.16 31.66 4.58
N GLU A 170 27.34 30.93 3.89
CA GLU A 170 26.77 29.72 4.45
C GLU A 170 27.40 28.47 3.75
N GLU A 171 28.03 27.61 4.53
CA GLU A 171 28.42 26.28 4.06
C GLU A 171 27.13 25.49 3.83
N LEU A 172 26.81 25.27 2.55
CA LEU A 172 25.68 24.44 2.21
C LEU A 172 26.11 22.97 2.30
N PRO A 173 25.52 22.18 3.20
CA PRO A 173 25.87 20.79 3.35
C PRO A 173 25.63 20.05 2.03
N ILE A 174 26.50 19.09 1.75
CA ILE A 174 26.25 18.10 0.69
C ILE A 174 25.06 17.27 1.16
N PRO A 175 24.07 17.01 0.29
CA PRO A 175 22.94 16.18 0.68
C PRO A 175 23.43 14.83 1.17
N ASP A 176 23.04 14.48 2.39
CA ASP A 176 23.17 13.11 2.89
C ASP A 176 22.28 12.17 2.06
N GLN A 177 22.58 10.91 2.11
CA GLN A 177 21.86 9.89 1.34
C GLN A 177 20.34 10.01 1.52
N ILE A 178 19.63 9.70 0.44
CA ILE A 178 18.17 9.58 0.42
C ILE A 178 17.71 8.70 1.60
N GLY A 179 16.71 9.13 2.31
CA GLY A 179 16.14 8.37 3.42
C GLY A 179 15.39 7.13 2.93
N ILE A 180 16.13 6.06 2.61
CA ILE A 180 15.60 4.76 2.16
C ILE A 180 14.52 4.26 3.11
N ASP A 181 14.73 4.37 4.42
CA ASP A 181 13.77 3.96 5.45
C ASP A 181 12.42 4.70 5.31
N SER A 182 12.47 5.99 5.00
CA SER A 182 11.26 6.78 4.78
C SER A 182 10.53 6.35 3.52
N ILE A 183 11.26 6.02 2.45
CA ILE A 183 10.69 5.52 1.20
C ILE A 183 10.05 4.16 1.43
N ALA A 184 10.75 3.24 2.07
CA ALA A 184 10.24 1.91 2.40
C ALA A 184 8.96 1.98 3.23
N THR A 185 8.98 2.79 4.29
CA THR A 185 7.83 3.00 5.17
C THR A 185 6.62 3.54 4.40
N ALA A 186 6.80 4.60 3.61
CA ALA A 186 5.71 5.21 2.84
C ALA A 186 5.16 4.23 1.77
N SER A 187 6.03 3.44 1.14
CA SER A 187 5.64 2.45 0.14
C SER A 187 4.81 1.32 0.74
N VAL A 188 5.22 0.79 1.87
CA VAL A 188 4.50 -0.29 2.57
C VAL A 188 3.17 0.23 3.14
N ASP A 189 3.12 1.45 3.66
CA ASP A 189 1.86 2.03 4.13
C ASP A 189 0.88 2.27 2.97
N ALA A 190 1.35 2.77 1.83
CA ALA A 190 0.54 2.93 0.62
C ALA A 190 0.03 1.58 0.08
N LEU A 191 0.85 0.54 0.15
CA LEU A 191 0.48 -0.82 -0.21
C LEU A 191 -0.68 -1.32 0.66
N PHE A 192 -0.60 -1.19 1.99
CA PHE A 192 -1.69 -1.58 2.89
C PHE A 192 -2.96 -0.76 2.68
N ASP A 193 -2.85 0.52 2.40
CA ASP A 193 -4.02 1.35 2.13
C ASP A 193 -4.71 0.92 0.81
N SER A 194 -3.93 0.55 -0.21
CA SER A 194 -4.45 0.00 -1.48
C SER A 194 -5.07 -1.39 -1.28
N LEU A 195 -4.44 -2.27 -0.49
CA LEU A 195 -5.00 -3.57 -0.12
C LEU A 195 -6.33 -3.42 0.61
N ALA A 196 -6.42 -2.53 1.61
CA ALA A 196 -7.66 -2.28 2.34
C ALA A 196 -8.79 -1.76 1.44
N GLN A 197 -8.45 -0.93 0.46
CA GLN A 197 -9.43 -0.46 -0.52
C GLN A 197 -9.90 -1.60 -1.43
N SER A 198 -8.98 -2.42 -1.93
CA SER A 198 -9.29 -3.59 -2.77
C SER A 198 -10.15 -4.60 -2.00
N GLU A 199 -9.78 -4.94 -0.77
CA GLU A 199 -10.55 -5.83 0.10
C GLU A 199 -11.99 -5.34 0.28
N ARG A 200 -12.16 -4.04 0.61
CA ARG A 200 -13.48 -3.44 0.76
C ARG A 200 -14.32 -3.52 -0.51
N ILE A 201 -13.69 -3.24 -1.67
CA ILE A 201 -14.38 -3.31 -2.96
C ILE A 201 -14.81 -4.75 -3.24
N LEU A 202 -13.94 -5.73 -3.07
CA LEU A 202 -14.22 -7.12 -3.37
C LEU A 202 -15.28 -7.70 -2.43
N LYS A 203 -15.20 -7.45 -1.12
CA LYS A 203 -16.20 -7.91 -0.14
C LYS A 203 -17.57 -7.24 -0.32
N ASN A 204 -17.61 -6.01 -0.85
CA ASN A 204 -18.85 -5.27 -1.09
C ASN A 204 -19.32 -5.37 -2.56
N ARG A 205 -18.55 -5.99 -3.43
CA ARG A 205 -18.87 -6.09 -4.85
C ARG A 205 -20.15 -6.89 -5.00
N ILE A 206 -21.21 -6.22 -5.46
CA ILE A 206 -22.50 -6.83 -5.85
C ILE A 206 -22.27 -7.53 -7.20
N ILE A 207 -21.36 -8.49 -7.24
CA ILE A 207 -21.20 -9.33 -8.41
C ILE A 207 -21.97 -10.60 -8.16
N ASP A 208 -23.04 -10.73 -8.95
CA ASP A 208 -23.78 -11.97 -9.11
C ASP A 208 -24.06 -12.67 -7.77
N ARG A 209 -25.20 -12.35 -7.17
CA ARG A 209 -25.74 -13.02 -5.98
C ARG A 209 -26.11 -14.49 -6.29
N SER A 210 -25.41 -15.15 -7.23
CA SER A 210 -25.53 -16.57 -7.42
C SER A 210 -24.93 -17.25 -6.19
N SER A 211 -25.66 -18.18 -5.62
CA SER A 211 -25.25 -19.00 -4.48
C SER A 211 -23.95 -19.81 -4.73
N ASP A 212 -23.43 -19.78 -5.94
CA ASP A 212 -22.25 -20.53 -6.40
C ASP A 212 -20.96 -19.70 -6.37
N SER A 213 -21.05 -18.39 -6.04
CA SER A 213 -19.85 -17.56 -5.91
C SER A 213 -19.09 -17.90 -4.63
N VAL A 214 -17.76 -18.03 -4.73
CA VAL A 214 -16.89 -18.20 -3.56
C VAL A 214 -17.07 -17.07 -2.55
N TYR A 215 -17.47 -15.88 -3.01
CA TYR A 215 -17.74 -14.70 -2.19
C TYR A 215 -19.13 -14.66 -1.56
N SER A 216 -20.01 -15.63 -1.81
CA SER A 216 -21.36 -15.66 -1.21
C SER A 216 -21.31 -15.63 0.31
N ILE A 217 -20.28 -16.22 0.90
CA ILE A 217 -20.10 -16.29 2.35
C ILE A 217 -20.04 -14.89 3.01
N PHE A 218 -19.49 -13.87 2.36
CA PHE A 218 -19.44 -12.53 2.90
C PHE A 218 -20.82 -11.86 3.02
N TRP A 219 -21.84 -12.39 2.39
CA TRP A 219 -23.20 -11.85 2.41
C TRP A 219 -24.16 -12.70 3.22
N GLU A 220 -23.88 -13.98 3.37
CA GLU A 220 -24.69 -14.88 4.19
C GLU A 220 -24.65 -14.51 5.68
N VAL A 221 -23.58 -13.79 6.09
CA VAL A 221 -23.35 -13.38 7.49
C VAL A 221 -23.74 -11.93 7.79
N ARG A 222 -24.09 -11.14 6.76
CA ARG A 222 -24.60 -9.76 6.90
C ARG A 222 -26.12 -9.73 6.87
#